data_ea2f9473f9ded01b82cefc6d11025ae2
#
_entry.id   ea2f9473f9ded01b82cefc6d11025ae2
#
_cell.length_a   1.000
_cell.length_b   1.000
_cell.length_c   1.000
_cell.angle_alpha   90.00
_cell.angle_beta   90.00
_cell.angle_gamma   90.00
#
_symmetry.space_group_name_H-M   'P 1'
#
loop_
_entity.id
_entity.type
_entity.pdbx_description
1 polymer ?
#
loop_
_entity_poly.entity_id
_entity_poly.type
_entity_poly.pdbx_seq_one_letter_code
_entity_poly.pdbx_strand_id
1 'polypeptide(L)'
;MTVVFYIAAAVAVVSTIMVITRARALHALLYLVVSLTSVAVIFYTLGAPFVAALEVIIYAGAIIVLFVFTVMLLNIDPQSERGERARVRPASWAGPVALALVLLVELAWAIGTNGPHVGARAVEAREVGVSLYGPYAIGVELASTLLLAALIGARHLGQRVRQTGLVPGEQALAIDLAPGGGADEAGGGADEAGES
;
A
#
# COMPACT_ATOMS: atom_id res chain seq x y z
N MET A 1 -12.22 -16.82 -24.52
CA MET A 1 -12.13 -16.57 -23.08
C MET A 1 -11.05 -17.40 -22.38
N THR A 2 -10.94 -18.72 -22.63
CA THR A 2 -9.89 -19.55 -22.00
C THR A 2 -8.48 -19.05 -22.30
N VAL A 3 -8.22 -18.58 -23.52
CA VAL A 3 -6.90 -18.01 -23.91
C VAL A 3 -6.60 -16.73 -23.11
N VAL A 4 -7.59 -15.82 -22.96
CA VAL A 4 -7.47 -14.59 -22.15
C VAL A 4 -7.11 -14.93 -20.70
N PHE A 5 -7.81 -15.90 -20.12
CA PHE A 5 -7.51 -16.37 -18.75
C PHE A 5 -6.06 -16.83 -18.60
N TYR A 6 -5.54 -17.65 -19.52
CA TYR A 6 -4.17 -18.16 -19.42
C TYR A 6 -3.11 -17.09 -19.68
N ILE A 7 -3.38 -16.13 -20.57
CA ILE A 7 -2.47 -15.01 -20.80
C ILE A 7 -2.44 -14.11 -19.56
N ALA A 8 -3.60 -13.72 -19.01
CA ALA A 8 -3.69 -12.94 -17.79
C ALA A 8 -2.98 -13.65 -16.61
N ALA A 9 -3.19 -14.96 -16.47
CA ALA A 9 -2.50 -15.76 -15.44
C ALA A 9 -0.98 -15.75 -15.62
N ALA A 10 -0.49 -15.90 -16.86
CA ALA A 10 0.95 -15.83 -17.15
C ALA A 10 1.52 -14.45 -16.85
N VAL A 11 0.81 -13.38 -17.22
CA VAL A 11 1.20 -11.99 -16.91
C VAL A 11 1.23 -11.76 -15.41
N ALA A 12 0.23 -12.27 -14.65
CA ALA A 12 0.20 -12.17 -13.19
C ALA A 12 1.44 -12.81 -12.56
N VAL A 13 1.78 -14.04 -12.94
CA VAL A 13 2.93 -14.77 -12.42
C VAL A 13 4.25 -14.07 -12.78
N VAL A 14 4.45 -13.71 -14.04
CA VAL A 14 5.68 -13.04 -14.49
C VAL A 14 5.83 -11.69 -13.79
N SER A 15 4.76 -10.90 -13.69
CA SER A 15 4.80 -9.61 -12.98
C SER A 15 5.13 -9.79 -11.51
N THR A 16 4.56 -10.79 -10.82
CA THR A 16 4.85 -11.07 -9.41
C THR A 16 6.32 -11.47 -9.20
N ILE A 17 6.89 -12.30 -10.08
CA ILE A 17 8.30 -12.63 -10.04
C ILE A 17 9.16 -11.36 -10.22
N MET A 18 8.75 -10.46 -11.13
CA MET A 18 9.44 -9.20 -11.33
C MET A 18 9.35 -8.27 -10.12
N VAL A 19 8.23 -8.25 -9.38
CA VAL A 19 8.10 -7.50 -8.12
C VAL A 19 9.19 -7.90 -7.12
N ILE A 20 9.40 -9.20 -6.93
CA ILE A 20 10.35 -9.73 -5.93
C ILE A 20 11.80 -9.53 -6.38
N THR A 21 12.06 -9.58 -7.68
CA THR A 21 13.45 -9.50 -8.22
C THR A 21 13.95 -8.07 -8.41
N ARG A 22 13.08 -7.04 -8.31
CA ARG A 22 13.50 -5.64 -8.49
C ARG A 22 14.04 -5.05 -7.20
N ALA A 23 15.25 -4.50 -7.26
CA ALA A 23 15.86 -3.79 -6.14
C ALA A 23 15.26 -2.41 -5.88
N ARG A 24 14.61 -1.79 -6.88
CA ARG A 24 14.01 -0.45 -6.78
C ARG A 24 12.55 -0.54 -6.45
N ALA A 25 12.15 0.03 -5.31
CA ALA A 25 10.77 -0.01 -4.82
C ALA A 25 9.75 0.52 -5.84
N LEU A 26 10.02 1.66 -6.51
CA LEU A 26 9.11 2.23 -7.51
C LEU A 26 8.89 1.29 -8.71
N HIS A 27 9.95 0.64 -9.21
CA HIS A 27 9.80 -0.34 -10.31
C HIS A 27 9.07 -1.61 -9.87
N ALA A 28 9.31 -2.07 -8.64
CA ALA A 28 8.57 -3.18 -8.06
C ALA A 28 7.07 -2.86 -7.95
N LEU A 29 6.72 -1.64 -7.50
CA LEU A 29 5.32 -1.21 -7.42
C LEU A 29 4.63 -1.15 -8.80
N LEU A 30 5.33 -0.73 -9.86
CA LEU A 30 4.77 -0.76 -11.21
C LEU A 30 4.43 -2.18 -11.67
N TYR A 31 5.32 -3.15 -11.43
CA TYR A 31 5.01 -4.55 -11.71
C TYR A 31 3.88 -5.09 -10.82
N LEU A 32 3.78 -4.62 -9.57
CA LEU A 32 2.69 -4.99 -8.68
C LEU A 32 1.33 -4.50 -9.20
N VAL A 33 1.25 -3.26 -9.72
CA VAL A 33 0.04 -2.76 -10.39
C VAL A 33 -0.37 -3.68 -11.53
N VAL A 34 0.59 -4.04 -12.40
CA VAL A 34 0.33 -4.93 -13.53
C VAL A 34 -0.15 -6.30 -13.05
N SER A 35 0.47 -6.86 -12.01
CA SER A 35 0.05 -8.14 -11.43
C SER A 35 -1.39 -8.11 -10.91
N LEU A 36 -1.76 -7.11 -10.12
CA LEU A 36 -3.11 -6.97 -9.57
C LEU A 36 -4.14 -6.66 -10.64
N THR A 37 -3.78 -5.87 -11.65
CA THR A 37 -4.67 -5.63 -12.80
C THR A 37 -4.90 -6.91 -13.61
N SER A 38 -3.91 -7.78 -13.76
CA SER A 38 -4.10 -9.08 -14.41
C SER A 38 -5.00 -10.02 -13.60
N VAL A 39 -4.93 -9.98 -12.26
CA VAL A 39 -5.89 -10.69 -11.39
C VAL A 39 -7.31 -10.17 -11.60
N ALA A 40 -7.50 -8.86 -11.77
CA ALA A 40 -8.81 -8.30 -12.10
C ALA A 40 -9.34 -8.83 -13.45
N VAL A 41 -8.47 -8.94 -14.47
CA VAL A 41 -8.85 -9.56 -15.77
C VAL A 41 -9.25 -11.04 -15.58
N ILE A 42 -8.55 -11.78 -14.72
CA ILE A 42 -8.91 -13.16 -14.38
C ILE A 42 -10.32 -13.21 -13.76
N PHE A 43 -10.62 -12.36 -12.77
CA PHE A 43 -11.96 -12.29 -12.18
C PHE A 43 -13.04 -11.97 -13.22
N TYR A 44 -12.74 -11.04 -14.14
CA TYR A 44 -13.64 -10.71 -15.23
C TYR A 44 -13.92 -11.91 -16.12
N THR A 45 -12.89 -12.66 -16.52
CA THR A 45 -13.05 -13.85 -17.36
C THR A 45 -13.79 -15.00 -16.65
N LEU A 46 -13.72 -15.07 -15.32
CA LEU A 46 -14.47 -16.03 -14.51
C LEU A 46 -15.93 -15.64 -14.28
N GLY A 47 -16.40 -14.52 -14.84
CA GLY A 47 -17.78 -14.08 -14.72
C GLY A 47 -18.08 -13.27 -13.46
N ALA A 48 -17.07 -12.67 -12.83
CA ALA A 48 -17.21 -11.81 -11.66
C ALA A 48 -16.81 -10.36 -11.94
N PRO A 49 -17.51 -9.63 -12.84
CA PRO A 49 -17.11 -8.28 -13.26
C PRO A 49 -17.13 -7.27 -12.12
N PHE A 50 -18.04 -7.42 -11.17
CA PHE A 50 -18.10 -6.55 -9.99
C PHE A 50 -16.85 -6.71 -9.11
N VAL A 51 -16.43 -7.96 -8.86
CA VAL A 51 -15.22 -8.25 -8.07
C VAL A 51 -13.97 -7.75 -8.81
N ALA A 52 -13.92 -7.92 -10.14
CA ALA A 52 -12.84 -7.37 -10.96
C ALA A 52 -12.73 -5.84 -10.84
N ALA A 53 -13.85 -5.13 -10.84
CA ALA A 53 -13.87 -3.68 -10.64
C ALA A 53 -13.39 -3.30 -9.23
N LEU A 54 -13.79 -4.02 -8.18
CA LEU A 54 -13.32 -3.80 -6.81
C LEU A 54 -11.82 -4.02 -6.68
N GLU A 55 -11.27 -5.04 -7.34
CA GLU A 55 -9.83 -5.31 -7.38
C GLU A 55 -9.06 -4.11 -7.92
N VAL A 56 -9.50 -3.55 -9.05
CA VAL A 56 -8.85 -2.37 -9.65
C VAL A 56 -8.99 -1.14 -8.75
N ILE A 57 -10.18 -0.87 -8.21
CA ILE A 57 -10.45 0.33 -7.42
C ILE A 57 -9.69 0.30 -6.09
N ILE A 58 -9.73 -0.83 -5.38
CA ILE A 58 -9.21 -0.94 -4.02
C ILE A 58 -7.71 -1.27 -4.05
N TYR A 59 -7.31 -2.34 -4.76
CA TYR A 59 -5.92 -2.80 -4.73
C TYR A 59 -5.03 -1.98 -5.66
N ALA A 60 -5.33 -1.93 -6.96
CA ALA A 60 -4.51 -1.19 -7.91
C ALA A 60 -4.67 0.33 -7.74
N GLY A 61 -5.85 0.81 -7.36
CA GLY A 61 -6.14 2.21 -7.13
C GLY A 61 -5.69 2.69 -5.73
N ALA A 62 -6.44 2.35 -4.68
CA ALA A 62 -6.26 2.96 -3.36
C ALA A 62 -4.97 2.49 -2.67
N ILE A 63 -4.74 1.18 -2.56
CA ILE A 63 -3.64 0.63 -1.77
C ILE A 63 -2.29 0.92 -2.42
N ILE A 64 -2.14 0.65 -3.73
CA ILE A 64 -0.86 0.88 -4.39
C ILE A 64 -0.53 2.37 -4.49
N VAL A 65 -1.51 3.23 -4.75
CA VAL A 65 -1.30 4.68 -4.76
C VAL A 65 -0.80 5.16 -3.39
N LEU A 66 -1.36 4.63 -2.30
CA LEU A 66 -0.87 4.91 -0.95
C LEU A 66 0.58 4.44 -0.77
N PHE A 67 0.94 3.24 -1.26
CA PHE A 67 2.31 2.74 -1.21
C PHE A 67 3.28 3.61 -2.01
N VAL A 68 2.92 4.00 -3.23
CA VAL A 68 3.73 4.90 -4.07
C VAL A 68 3.98 6.21 -3.34
N PHE A 69 2.93 6.80 -2.76
CA PHE A 69 3.03 8.04 -2.00
C PHE A 69 3.95 7.90 -0.79
N THR A 70 3.78 6.80 -0.04
CA THR A 70 4.61 6.50 1.14
C THR A 70 6.08 6.34 0.77
N VAL A 71 6.39 5.56 -0.27
CA VAL A 71 7.77 5.35 -0.74
C VAL A 71 8.40 6.64 -1.25
N MET A 72 7.61 7.48 -1.94
CA MET A 72 8.06 8.78 -2.41
C MET A 72 8.37 9.74 -1.25
N LEU A 73 7.55 9.75 -0.19
CA LEU A 73 7.76 10.60 0.98
C LEU A 73 8.90 10.12 1.88
N LEU A 74 9.13 8.81 1.97
CA LEU A 74 10.17 8.25 2.84
C LEU A 74 11.59 8.57 2.37
N ASN A 75 11.77 9.00 1.11
CA ASN A 75 13.08 9.35 0.53
C ASN A 75 14.20 8.37 0.96
N ILE A 76 13.98 7.07 0.68
CA ILE A 76 14.71 5.95 1.30
C ILE A 76 16.19 5.91 0.90
N ASP A 77 16.63 6.71 -0.10
CA ASP A 77 18.06 6.76 -0.43
C ASP A 77 18.47 8.05 -1.19
N PRO A 78 18.92 9.11 -0.46
CA PRO A 78 19.44 10.32 -1.08
C PRO A 78 20.75 10.10 -1.86
N GLN A 79 21.50 9.02 -1.57
CA GLN A 79 22.76 8.71 -2.24
C GLN A 79 22.54 7.97 -3.57
N SER A 80 21.46 7.22 -3.71
CA SER A 80 21.06 6.62 -4.98
C SER A 80 20.67 7.63 -6.04
N GLU A 81 20.11 8.80 -5.65
CA GLU A 81 19.64 9.79 -6.64
C GLU A 81 20.77 10.40 -7.48
N ARG A 82 21.97 10.59 -6.92
CA ARG A 82 23.10 11.17 -7.67
C ARG A 82 23.71 10.22 -8.71
N GLY A 83 23.63 8.89 -8.48
CA GLY A 83 24.01 7.87 -9.46
C GLY A 83 22.88 7.50 -10.43
N GLU A 84 21.63 7.77 -10.05
CA GLU A 84 20.44 7.29 -10.72
C GLU A 84 19.99 8.17 -11.88
N ARG A 85 20.18 9.50 -11.78
CA ARG A 85 19.90 10.42 -12.91
C ARG A 85 20.75 10.11 -14.14
N ALA A 86 21.96 9.54 -13.95
CA ALA A 86 22.80 9.08 -15.06
C ALA A 86 22.38 7.70 -15.63
N ARG A 87 21.45 6.99 -15.00
CA ARG A 87 21.05 5.59 -15.33
C ARG A 87 19.56 5.38 -15.54
N VAL A 88 18.78 6.42 -15.79
CA VAL A 88 17.40 6.25 -16.30
C VAL A 88 17.49 5.76 -17.75
N ARG A 89 17.84 4.49 -17.92
CA ARG A 89 17.75 3.83 -19.22
C ARG A 89 16.25 3.66 -19.53
N PRO A 90 15.76 4.18 -20.67
CA PRO A 90 14.37 3.96 -21.09
C PRO A 90 14.01 2.48 -21.17
N ALA A 91 15.01 1.59 -21.32
CA ALA A 91 14.86 0.13 -21.26
C ALA A 91 14.33 -0.39 -19.91
N SER A 92 14.49 0.34 -18.80
CA SER A 92 13.96 -0.10 -17.49
C SER A 92 12.43 -0.01 -17.41
N TRP A 93 11.83 0.89 -18.20
CA TRP A 93 10.38 1.09 -18.27
C TRP A 93 9.72 0.18 -19.31
N ALA A 94 10.49 -0.38 -20.23
CA ALA A 94 9.98 -1.22 -21.29
C ALA A 94 9.23 -2.46 -20.77
N GLY A 95 9.71 -3.07 -19.69
CA GLY A 95 9.07 -4.25 -19.10
C GLY A 95 7.65 -3.98 -18.57
N PRO A 96 7.46 -3.05 -17.60
CA PRO A 96 6.12 -2.74 -17.10
C PRO A 96 5.18 -2.24 -18.20
N VAL A 97 5.69 -1.39 -19.11
CA VAL A 97 4.87 -0.85 -20.22
C VAL A 97 4.45 -1.95 -21.17
N ALA A 98 5.34 -2.87 -21.55
CA ALA A 98 5.00 -3.99 -22.45
C ALA A 98 3.92 -4.89 -21.82
N LEU A 99 4.05 -5.26 -20.55
CA LEU A 99 3.05 -6.07 -19.85
C LEU A 99 1.71 -5.34 -19.67
N ALA A 100 1.74 -4.04 -19.34
CA ALA A 100 0.54 -3.22 -19.26
C ALA A 100 -0.18 -3.12 -20.61
N LEU A 101 0.58 -3.03 -21.69
CA LEU A 101 0.03 -2.95 -23.05
C LEU A 101 -0.61 -4.28 -23.47
N VAL A 102 0.00 -5.41 -23.12
CA VAL A 102 -0.59 -6.74 -23.31
C VAL A 102 -1.93 -6.83 -22.58
N LEU A 103 -1.99 -6.43 -21.29
CA LEU A 103 -3.23 -6.44 -20.52
C LEU A 103 -4.29 -5.49 -21.09
N LEU A 104 -3.88 -4.32 -21.57
CA LEU A 104 -4.81 -3.35 -22.14
C LEU A 104 -5.44 -3.90 -23.44
N VAL A 105 -4.65 -4.50 -24.32
CA VAL A 105 -5.13 -5.15 -25.54
C VAL A 105 -6.05 -6.32 -25.17
N GLU A 106 -5.67 -7.13 -24.21
CA GLU A 106 -6.45 -8.27 -23.73
C GLU A 106 -7.79 -7.84 -23.14
N LEU A 107 -7.80 -6.81 -22.31
CA LEU A 107 -9.01 -6.25 -21.70
C LEU A 107 -9.92 -5.62 -22.79
N ALA A 108 -9.36 -4.87 -23.71
CA ALA A 108 -10.11 -4.27 -24.83
C ALA A 108 -10.77 -5.36 -25.69
N TRP A 109 -10.04 -6.45 -25.94
CA TRP A 109 -10.57 -7.60 -26.67
C TRP A 109 -11.65 -8.34 -25.90
N ALA A 110 -11.46 -8.55 -24.59
CA ALA A 110 -12.43 -9.21 -23.71
C ALA A 110 -13.75 -8.42 -23.61
N ILE A 111 -13.68 -7.09 -23.56
CA ILE A 111 -14.87 -6.23 -23.55
C ILE A 111 -15.53 -6.20 -24.91
N GLY A 112 -14.75 -6.13 -26.01
CA GLY A 112 -15.24 -6.03 -27.38
C GLY A 112 -15.94 -7.29 -27.91
N THR A 113 -15.65 -8.47 -27.36
CA THR A 113 -16.24 -9.76 -27.75
C THR A 113 -17.50 -10.14 -26.98
N ASN A 114 -18.29 -9.16 -26.47
CA ASN A 114 -19.62 -9.34 -25.86
C ASN A 114 -19.68 -10.07 -24.52
N GLY A 115 -18.76 -9.78 -23.61
CA GLY A 115 -18.96 -10.10 -22.20
C GLY A 115 -18.40 -11.43 -21.70
N PRO A 116 -18.52 -11.71 -20.41
CA PRO A 116 -17.92 -12.87 -19.76
C PRO A 116 -18.65 -14.15 -20.17
N HIS A 117 -18.06 -14.93 -21.09
CA HIS A 117 -18.61 -16.21 -21.57
C HIS A 117 -17.70 -17.38 -21.23
N VAL A 118 -17.34 -17.55 -19.99
CA VAL A 118 -16.89 -18.87 -19.53
C VAL A 118 -18.08 -19.51 -18.83
N GLY A 119 -19.05 -20.05 -19.59
CA GLY A 119 -20.05 -21.03 -19.15
C GLY A 119 -20.78 -20.82 -17.80
N ALA A 120 -20.47 -19.76 -17.08
CA ALA A 120 -20.98 -19.43 -15.78
C ALA A 120 -21.85 -18.16 -15.85
N ARG A 121 -22.98 -18.21 -15.18
CA ARG A 121 -23.82 -17.04 -14.91
C ARG A 121 -22.95 -15.95 -14.28
N ALA A 122 -23.00 -14.75 -14.85
CA ALA A 122 -22.27 -13.61 -14.28
C ALA A 122 -22.75 -13.34 -12.85
N VAL A 123 -21.78 -13.23 -11.94
CA VAL A 123 -22.05 -12.89 -10.54
C VAL A 123 -22.32 -11.40 -10.46
N GLU A 124 -23.56 -11.05 -10.14
CA GLU A 124 -23.99 -9.65 -10.01
C GLU A 124 -23.53 -9.02 -8.68
N ALA A 125 -23.38 -7.70 -8.65
CA ALA A 125 -23.04 -6.95 -7.45
C ALA A 125 -24.00 -7.23 -6.28
N ARG A 126 -25.29 -7.45 -6.59
CA ARG A 126 -26.30 -7.78 -5.59
C ARG A 126 -26.05 -9.15 -4.96
N GLU A 127 -25.63 -10.16 -5.72
CA GLU A 127 -25.33 -11.50 -5.20
C GLU A 127 -24.14 -11.46 -4.26
N VAL A 128 -23.09 -10.68 -4.60
CA VAL A 128 -21.94 -10.44 -3.72
C VAL A 128 -22.39 -9.76 -2.44
N GLY A 129 -23.21 -8.70 -2.53
CA GLY A 129 -23.73 -7.99 -1.36
C GLY A 129 -24.56 -8.93 -0.45
N VAL A 130 -25.47 -9.71 -1.00
CA VAL A 130 -26.29 -10.65 -0.23
C VAL A 130 -25.43 -11.70 0.47
N SER A 131 -24.38 -12.21 -0.18
CA SER A 131 -23.47 -13.16 0.46
C SER A 131 -22.64 -12.55 1.57
N LEU A 132 -22.14 -11.33 1.40
CA LEU A 132 -21.34 -10.64 2.42
C LEU A 132 -22.14 -10.28 3.67
N TYR A 133 -23.39 -9.83 3.50
CA TYR A 133 -24.26 -9.44 4.62
C TYR A 133 -25.16 -10.60 5.12
N GLY A 134 -25.10 -11.76 4.50
CA GLY A 134 -25.78 -12.98 4.92
C GLY A 134 -24.82 -14.00 5.54
N PRO A 135 -24.45 -15.06 4.80
CA PRO A 135 -23.64 -16.15 5.37
C PRO A 135 -22.22 -15.74 5.77
N TYR A 136 -21.66 -14.69 5.15
CA TYR A 136 -20.31 -14.18 5.46
C TYR A 136 -20.28 -12.94 6.34
N ALA A 137 -21.40 -12.53 6.97
CA ALA A 137 -21.49 -11.34 7.80
C ALA A 137 -20.45 -11.30 8.94
N ILE A 138 -20.22 -12.44 9.59
CA ILE A 138 -19.19 -12.57 10.65
C ILE A 138 -17.78 -12.30 10.07
N GLY A 139 -17.49 -12.79 8.86
CA GLY A 139 -16.22 -12.54 8.19
C GLY A 139 -16.00 -11.05 7.89
N VAL A 140 -17.04 -10.34 7.48
CA VAL A 140 -17.00 -8.88 7.24
C VAL A 140 -16.75 -8.14 8.55
N GLU A 141 -17.39 -8.52 9.64
CA GLU A 141 -17.18 -7.93 10.96
C GLU A 141 -15.76 -8.13 11.48
N LEU A 142 -15.22 -9.35 11.34
CA LEU A 142 -13.83 -9.64 11.67
C LEU A 142 -12.85 -8.83 10.81
N ALA A 143 -13.12 -8.67 9.52
CA ALA A 143 -12.30 -7.86 8.63
C ALA A 143 -12.29 -6.38 9.06
N SER A 144 -13.45 -5.81 9.43
CA SER A 144 -13.53 -4.44 9.91
C SER A 144 -12.76 -4.22 11.21
N THR A 145 -12.84 -5.18 12.14
CA THR A 145 -12.08 -5.16 13.40
C THR A 145 -10.57 -5.25 13.14
N LEU A 146 -10.13 -6.09 12.20
CA LEU A 146 -8.72 -6.18 11.80
C LEU A 146 -8.21 -4.88 11.16
N LEU A 147 -9.01 -4.23 10.32
CA LEU A 147 -8.66 -2.93 9.73
C LEU A 147 -8.49 -1.85 10.79
N LEU A 148 -9.40 -1.83 11.80
CA LEU A 148 -9.28 -0.91 12.93
C LEU A 148 -8.02 -1.18 13.76
N ALA A 149 -7.75 -2.44 14.07
CA ALA A 149 -6.54 -2.85 14.79
C ALA A 149 -5.26 -2.47 14.02
N ALA A 150 -5.25 -2.67 12.70
CA ALA A 150 -4.13 -2.28 11.84
C ALA A 150 -3.90 -0.76 11.85
N LEU A 151 -4.96 0.04 11.80
CA LEU A 151 -4.88 1.51 11.88
C LEU A 151 -4.28 1.97 13.22
N ILE A 152 -4.77 1.40 14.34
CA ILE A 152 -4.25 1.71 15.68
C ILE A 152 -2.79 1.29 15.81
N GLY A 153 -2.44 0.08 15.33
CA GLY A 153 -1.07 -0.43 15.32
C GLY A 153 -0.12 0.45 14.51
N ALA A 154 -0.51 0.85 13.31
CA ALA A 154 0.28 1.73 12.47
C ALA A 154 0.55 3.09 13.13
N ARG A 155 -0.46 3.69 13.76
CA ARG A 155 -0.31 4.94 14.53
C ARG A 155 0.65 4.76 15.72
N HIS A 156 0.51 3.68 16.46
CA HIS A 156 1.36 3.41 17.63
C HIS A 156 2.84 3.23 17.25
N LEU A 157 3.10 2.47 16.18
CA LEU A 157 4.46 2.28 15.67
C LEU A 157 5.06 3.59 15.12
N GLY A 158 4.29 4.39 14.40
CA GLY A 158 4.73 5.68 13.88
C GLY A 158 5.09 6.70 14.95
N GLN A 159 4.42 6.68 16.10
CA GLN A 159 4.74 7.56 17.23
C GLN A 159 6.05 7.17 17.93
N ARG A 160 6.36 5.88 18.07
CA ARG A 160 7.60 5.41 18.68
C ARG A 160 8.84 5.85 17.90
N VAL A 161 8.81 5.80 16.59
CA VAL A 161 9.94 6.24 15.74
C VAL A 161 10.24 7.73 15.95
N ARG A 162 9.22 8.55 16.15
CA ARG A 162 9.38 10.00 16.37
C ARG A 162 10.05 10.32 17.71
N GLN A 163 9.77 9.55 18.77
CA GLN A 163 10.38 9.76 20.09
C GLN A 163 11.84 9.28 20.13
N THR A 164 12.20 8.24 19.40
CA THR A 164 13.57 7.70 19.37
C THR A 164 14.51 8.53 18.47
N GLY A 165 13.97 9.35 17.59
CA GLY A 165 14.74 10.23 16.67
C GLY A 165 15.17 11.56 17.29
N LEU A 166 14.75 11.93 18.49
CA LEU A 166 15.21 13.12 19.16
C LEU A 166 16.60 12.86 19.78
N VAL A 167 17.59 13.67 19.40
CA VAL A 167 18.92 13.61 19.96
C VAL A 167 18.83 13.94 21.47
N PRO A 168 19.63 13.31 22.35
CA PRO A 168 19.55 13.52 23.81
C PRO A 168 19.57 14.99 24.25
N GLY A 169 20.24 15.86 23.48
CA GLY A 169 20.24 17.31 23.71
C GLY A 169 18.93 18.01 23.38
N GLU A 170 18.21 17.57 22.35
CA GLU A 170 16.89 18.12 22.01
C GLU A 170 15.79 17.66 22.99
N GLN A 171 15.94 16.47 23.56
CA GLN A 171 15.04 15.99 24.62
C GLN A 171 15.19 16.82 25.90
N ALA A 172 16.42 17.17 26.30
CA ALA A 172 16.69 18.03 27.45
C ALA A 172 16.11 19.43 27.23
N LEU A 173 16.28 19.99 26.04
CA LEU A 173 15.72 21.31 25.69
C LEU A 173 14.19 21.31 25.62
N ALA A 174 13.57 20.23 25.12
CA ALA A 174 12.12 20.09 25.06
C ALA A 174 11.48 19.94 26.45
N ILE A 175 12.19 19.32 27.40
CA ILE A 175 11.74 19.21 28.79
C ILE A 175 11.86 20.57 29.49
N ASP A 176 12.92 21.33 29.24
CA ASP A 176 13.15 22.65 29.81
C ASP A 176 12.17 23.73 29.27
N LEU A 177 11.72 23.56 28.03
CA LEU A 177 10.72 24.45 27.40
C LEU A 177 9.27 24.04 27.65
N ALA A 178 9.03 22.92 28.35
CA ALA A 178 7.67 22.50 28.70
C ALA A 178 7.10 23.45 29.77
N PRO A 179 5.90 24.03 29.58
CA PRO A 179 5.31 24.97 30.55
C PRO A 179 4.97 24.20 31.85
N GLY A 180 5.90 24.23 32.81
CA GLY A 180 5.79 23.57 34.14
C GLY A 180 7.08 23.03 34.72
N GLY A 181 8.21 23.02 33.98
CA GLY A 181 9.47 22.40 34.42
C GLY A 181 10.41 23.28 35.26
N GLY A 182 10.08 24.52 35.50
CA GLY A 182 11.02 25.48 36.12
C GLY A 182 10.60 26.11 37.47
N ALA A 183 9.61 25.57 38.19
CA ALA A 183 9.05 26.29 39.33
C ALA A 183 9.40 25.73 40.72
N ASP A 184 10.05 24.59 40.85
CA ASP A 184 10.23 23.92 42.17
C ASP A 184 11.65 23.85 42.71
N GLU A 185 12.68 24.47 42.08
CA GLU A 185 14.05 24.43 42.64
C GLU A 185 14.58 25.77 43.20
N ALA A 186 13.75 26.80 43.33
CA ALA A 186 14.20 28.10 43.87
C ALA A 186 13.67 28.43 45.28
N GLY A 187 13.35 27.43 46.10
CA GLY A 187 12.74 27.67 47.40
C GLY A 187 13.25 26.77 48.53
N GLY A 188 14.58 26.69 48.73
CA GLY A 188 15.09 25.84 49.83
C GLY A 188 16.54 26.06 50.20
N GLY A 189 16.89 27.29 50.59
CA GLY A 189 18.30 27.51 50.97
C GLY A 189 18.59 28.87 51.59
N ALA A 190 17.81 29.29 52.58
CA ALA A 190 18.22 30.38 53.48
C ALA A 190 17.45 30.25 54.79
N ASP A 191 18.04 29.58 55.73
CA ASP A 191 17.92 29.82 57.16
C ASP A 191 18.64 28.70 57.93
N GLU A 192 19.92 28.95 58.28
CA GLU A 192 20.58 28.45 59.48
C GLU A 192 22.02 28.96 59.53
N ALA A 193 22.16 30.24 59.88
CA ALA A 193 23.41 30.75 60.45
C ALA A 193 23.05 31.86 61.43
N GLY A 194 22.89 31.52 62.68
CA GLY A 194 22.77 32.48 63.82
C GLY A 194 22.46 31.79 65.13
N GLU A 195 23.46 31.93 65.99
CA GLU A 195 23.46 31.85 67.47
C GLU A 195 24.17 30.68 68.10
N SER A 196 25.27 31.22 68.72
CA SER A 196 26.02 30.83 69.91
C SER A 196 26.97 29.65 69.90
#